data_1a159d0dbaf3934c64fb0af44a02837f
#
_entry.id   1a159d0dbaf3934c64fb0af44a02837f
#
_cell.length_a   1.000
_cell.length_b   1.000
_cell.length_c   1.000
_cell.angle_alpha   90.00
_cell.angle_beta   90.00
_cell.angle_gamma   90.00
#
_symmetry.space_group_name_H-M   'P 1'
#
loop_
_entity.id
_entity.type
_entity.pdbx_description
1 polymer ?
#
loop_
_entity_poly.entity_id
_entity_poly.type
_entity_poly.pdbx_seq_one_letter_code
_entity_poly.pdbx_strand_id
1 'polypeptide(L)'
;MNDYAFGNKILEFRTQLHLSQTELAKLVGVTNKAVSKWERGESIPDVLTLMQLAQLCEISVGDLLEDPNQLPGNPGKLEKAMTQVSEKALKRKANKNIILALSATLVWFVALLVFVVMSSFDFLDPYSWLIFFYAVPANAIVLLSLRSAWKDFRWNRALISAIVWGSLISIHVSLLVFLGLNIWKIYLLGIPGQIAIFL
;
A
#
# COMPACT_ATOMS: atom_id res chain seq x y z
N MET A 1 19.95 1.70 29.56
CA MET A 1 20.27 0.85 28.41
C MET A 1 21.55 1.38 27.80
N ASN A 2 22.56 0.53 27.62
CA ASN A 2 23.84 1.01 27.10
C ASN A 2 23.77 1.01 25.56
N ASP A 3 23.45 2.17 24.99
CA ASP A 3 23.22 2.31 23.54
C ASP A 3 24.47 1.93 22.72
N TYR A 4 25.65 1.98 23.33
CA TYR A 4 26.92 1.52 22.75
C TYR A 4 26.99 0.00 22.59
N ALA A 5 26.40 -0.78 23.49
CA ALA A 5 26.44 -2.25 23.42
C ALA A 5 25.58 -2.73 22.20
N PHE A 6 24.43 -2.12 22.00
CA PHE A 6 23.59 -2.37 20.83
C PHE A 6 24.29 -1.98 19.52
N GLY A 7 24.90 -0.79 19.48
CA GLY A 7 25.61 -0.30 18.29
C GLY A 7 26.76 -1.22 17.86
N ASN A 8 27.54 -1.71 18.83
CA ASN A 8 28.63 -2.65 18.56
C ASN A 8 28.12 -3.99 18.00
N LYS A 9 27.00 -4.51 18.54
CA LYS A 9 26.39 -5.74 17.99
C LYS A 9 25.96 -5.55 16.53
N ILE A 10 25.31 -4.44 16.21
CA ILE A 10 24.89 -4.16 14.81
C ILE A 10 26.10 -4.07 13.89
N LEU A 11 27.17 -3.40 14.32
CA LEU A 11 28.44 -3.31 13.58
C LEU A 11 29.04 -4.71 13.36
N GLU A 12 29.09 -5.53 14.40
CA GLU A 12 29.61 -6.91 14.34
C GLU A 12 28.80 -7.77 13.36
N PHE A 13 27.48 -7.82 13.49
CA PHE A 13 26.61 -8.57 12.58
C PHE A 13 26.74 -8.11 11.12
N ARG A 14 26.76 -6.80 10.90
CA ARG A 14 26.92 -6.27 9.54
C ARG A 14 28.25 -6.69 8.92
N THR A 15 29.34 -6.66 9.70
CA THR A 15 30.67 -7.06 9.22
C THR A 15 30.77 -8.56 9.00
N GLN A 16 30.14 -9.38 9.82
CA GLN A 16 30.05 -10.85 9.63
C GLN A 16 29.29 -11.20 8.34
N LEU A 17 28.22 -10.44 8.01
CA LEU A 17 27.47 -10.59 6.78
C LEU A 17 28.14 -9.92 5.57
N HIS A 18 29.34 -9.34 5.72
CA HIS A 18 30.07 -8.61 4.67
C HIS A 18 29.27 -7.47 4.02
N LEU A 19 28.33 -6.87 4.74
CA LEU A 19 27.48 -5.79 4.26
C LEU A 19 28.08 -4.41 4.55
N SER A 20 27.92 -3.46 3.63
CA SER A 20 28.12 -2.04 3.90
C SER A 20 26.94 -1.47 4.68
N GLN A 21 27.09 -0.31 5.33
CA GLN A 21 25.98 0.39 6.01
C GLN A 21 24.81 0.69 5.04
N THR A 22 25.13 0.96 3.78
CA THR A 22 24.13 1.24 2.73
C THR A 22 23.34 -0.01 2.33
N GLU A 23 24.00 -1.16 2.28
CA GLU A 23 23.33 -2.43 1.96
C GLU A 23 22.46 -2.89 3.11
N LEU A 24 22.93 -2.82 4.35
CA LEU A 24 22.11 -3.10 5.52
C LEU A 24 20.88 -2.17 5.57
N ALA A 25 21.07 -0.87 5.32
CA ALA A 25 19.98 0.10 5.28
C ALA A 25 18.91 -0.26 4.24
N LYS A 26 19.32 -0.72 3.04
CA LYS A 26 18.39 -1.20 2.00
C LYS A 26 17.61 -2.43 2.43
N LEU A 27 18.28 -3.41 3.07
CA LEU A 27 17.65 -4.65 3.52
C LEU A 27 16.54 -4.41 4.55
N VAL A 28 16.78 -3.48 5.50
CA VAL A 28 15.82 -3.17 6.57
C VAL A 28 14.93 -1.95 6.26
N GLY A 29 15.03 -1.39 5.04
CA GLY A 29 14.13 -0.32 4.58
C GLY A 29 14.35 1.05 5.25
N VAL A 30 15.59 1.36 5.67
CA VAL A 30 15.95 2.63 6.33
C VAL A 30 17.01 3.40 5.55
N THR A 31 17.45 4.54 6.07
CA THR A 31 18.54 5.33 5.47
C THR A 31 19.91 4.87 6.01
N ASN A 32 20.98 5.02 5.21
CA ASN A 32 22.36 4.80 5.66
C ASN A 32 22.69 5.62 6.93
N LYS A 33 22.19 6.87 6.98
CA LYS A 33 22.38 7.76 8.15
C LYS A 33 21.76 7.16 9.44
N ALA A 34 20.66 6.42 9.33
CA ALA A 34 20.05 5.74 10.46
C ALA A 34 20.95 4.61 10.97
N VAL A 35 21.44 3.73 10.09
CA VAL A 35 22.36 2.64 10.43
C VAL A 35 23.63 3.19 11.06
N SER A 36 24.22 4.25 10.48
CA SER A 36 25.40 4.92 11.04
C SER A 36 25.19 5.45 12.48
N LYS A 37 24.01 6.00 12.77
CA LYS A 37 23.64 6.47 14.12
C LYS A 37 23.49 5.31 15.10
N TRP A 38 22.92 4.19 14.67
CA TRP A 38 22.78 3.00 15.52
C TRP A 38 24.15 2.43 15.89
N GLU A 39 25.05 2.26 14.92
CA GLU A 39 26.40 1.76 15.17
C GLU A 39 27.23 2.65 16.10
N ARG A 40 26.96 3.97 16.12
CA ARG A 40 27.58 4.90 17.06
C ARG A 40 26.88 5.01 18.41
N GLY A 41 25.75 4.30 18.60
CA GLY A 41 24.95 4.40 19.82
C GLY A 41 24.23 5.74 20.00
N GLU A 42 24.04 6.51 18.93
CA GLU A 42 23.35 7.81 18.97
C GLU A 42 21.83 7.66 18.93
N SER A 43 21.33 6.53 18.47
CA SER A 43 19.89 6.22 18.42
C SER A 43 19.66 4.71 18.33
N ILE A 44 18.44 4.29 18.67
CA ILE A 44 17.98 2.91 18.57
C ILE A 44 16.92 2.84 17.48
N PRO A 45 16.87 1.74 16.68
CA PRO A 45 15.80 1.50 15.74
C PRO A 45 14.43 1.43 16.39
N ASP A 46 13.38 1.66 15.61
CA ASP A 46 12.02 1.35 16.05
C ASP A 46 11.81 -0.17 16.17
N VAL A 47 10.73 -0.56 16.84
CA VAL A 47 10.43 -1.97 17.14
C VAL A 47 10.31 -2.84 15.86
N LEU A 48 9.78 -2.28 14.78
CA LEU A 48 9.65 -3.03 13.52
C LEU A 48 11.01 -3.28 12.87
N THR A 49 11.87 -2.29 12.87
CA THR A 49 13.25 -2.40 12.36
C THR A 49 14.09 -3.34 13.22
N LEU A 50 13.92 -3.31 14.57
CA LEU A 50 14.57 -4.25 15.47
C LEU A 50 14.18 -5.71 15.16
N MET A 51 12.90 -5.97 14.86
CA MET A 51 12.44 -7.30 14.46
C MET A 51 13.08 -7.77 13.15
N GLN A 52 13.18 -6.87 12.16
CA GLN A 52 13.82 -7.17 10.89
C GLN A 52 15.31 -7.46 11.05
N LEU A 53 16.01 -6.68 11.90
CA LEU A 53 17.41 -6.91 12.22
C LEU A 53 17.62 -8.25 12.93
N ALA A 54 16.80 -8.56 13.93
CA ALA A 54 16.87 -9.83 14.65
C ALA A 54 16.62 -11.03 13.72
N GLN A 55 15.65 -10.92 12.81
CA GLN A 55 15.38 -11.93 11.81
C GLN A 55 16.53 -12.10 10.80
N LEU A 56 17.15 -10.98 10.37
CA LEU A 56 18.29 -11.00 9.46
C LEU A 56 19.52 -11.65 10.09
N CYS A 57 19.69 -11.47 11.41
CA CYS A 57 20.81 -12.00 12.19
C CYS A 57 20.52 -13.40 12.80
N GLU A 58 19.32 -13.95 12.56
CA GLU A 58 18.85 -15.24 13.10
C GLU A 58 18.93 -15.34 14.64
N ILE A 59 18.75 -14.22 15.34
CA ILE A 59 18.77 -14.13 16.81
C ILE A 59 17.45 -13.60 17.34
N SER A 60 17.22 -13.75 18.66
CA SER A 60 16.06 -13.09 19.27
C SER A 60 16.30 -11.59 19.42
N VAL A 61 15.23 -10.79 19.44
CA VAL A 61 15.37 -9.35 19.71
C VAL A 61 15.85 -9.09 21.15
N GLY A 62 15.55 -10.01 22.07
CA GLY A 62 16.13 -10.01 23.41
C GLY A 62 17.65 -10.02 23.34
N ASP A 63 18.20 -11.01 22.63
CA ASP A 63 19.66 -11.17 22.47
C ASP A 63 20.30 -9.97 21.75
N LEU A 64 19.57 -9.33 20.83
CA LEU A 64 20.04 -8.12 20.15
C LEU A 64 20.15 -6.90 21.10
N LEU A 65 19.25 -6.81 22.08
CA LEU A 65 19.15 -5.70 23.03
C LEU A 65 19.87 -5.97 24.37
N GLU A 66 20.21 -7.20 24.67
CA GLU A 66 20.89 -7.55 25.93
C GLU A 66 22.33 -7.02 25.96
N ASP A 67 22.66 -6.34 27.05
CA ASP A 67 24.04 -6.05 27.42
C ASP A 67 24.61 -7.33 28.06
N PRO A 68 25.76 -7.86 27.59
CA PRO A 68 26.38 -9.06 28.17
C PRO A 68 26.67 -8.93 29.68
N ASN A 69 26.65 -7.71 30.20
CA ASN A 69 26.94 -7.41 31.62
C ASN A 69 25.69 -7.10 32.46
N GLN A 70 24.47 -7.17 31.90
CA GLN A 70 23.24 -6.98 32.66
C GLN A 70 22.49 -8.28 32.85
N LEU A 71 22.01 -8.52 34.09
CA LEU A 71 21.10 -9.62 34.42
C LEU A 71 19.87 -9.63 33.54
N PRO A 72 19.36 -10.79 33.07
CA PRO A 72 18.31 -10.88 32.08
C PRO A 72 17.04 -10.17 32.52
N GLY A 73 16.75 -9.03 31.88
CA GLY A 73 15.43 -8.42 31.94
C GLY A 73 14.44 -9.37 31.29
N ASN A 74 13.34 -9.66 31.99
CA ASN A 74 12.32 -10.65 31.65
C ASN A 74 12.00 -10.72 30.13
N PRO A 75 12.57 -11.67 29.35
CA PRO A 75 12.47 -11.73 27.89
C PRO A 75 11.02 -11.88 27.43
N GLY A 76 10.16 -12.49 28.23
CA GLY A 76 8.76 -12.69 27.90
C GLY A 76 7.92 -11.40 27.87
N LYS A 77 8.39 -10.29 28.47
CA LYS A 77 7.67 -9.02 28.43
C LYS A 77 7.95 -8.26 27.12
N LEU A 78 9.16 -8.35 26.60
CA LEU A 78 9.56 -7.76 25.32
C LEU A 78 8.94 -8.54 24.15
N GLU A 79 9.01 -9.87 24.20
CA GLU A 79 8.40 -10.77 23.20
C GLU A 79 6.89 -10.55 23.10
N LYS A 80 6.18 -10.43 24.22
CA LYS A 80 4.75 -10.07 24.24
C LYS A 80 4.47 -8.69 23.64
N ALA A 81 5.28 -7.68 23.96
CA ALA A 81 5.12 -6.35 23.40
C ALA A 81 5.33 -6.35 21.87
N MET A 82 6.29 -7.14 21.38
CA MET A 82 6.60 -7.27 19.96
C MET A 82 5.52 -8.02 19.20
N THR A 83 5.01 -9.12 19.76
CA THR A 83 3.88 -9.85 19.20
C THR A 83 2.65 -8.95 19.08
N GLN A 84 2.36 -8.14 20.10
CA GLN A 84 1.27 -7.17 20.06
C GLN A 84 1.46 -6.09 18.98
N VAL A 85 2.68 -5.59 18.77
CA VAL A 85 2.96 -4.59 17.71
C VAL A 85 2.81 -5.21 16.33
N SER A 86 3.33 -6.44 16.13
CA SER A 86 3.18 -7.20 14.88
C SER A 86 1.70 -7.48 14.58
N GLU A 87 0.94 -7.96 15.55
CA GLU A 87 -0.50 -8.19 15.40
C GLU A 87 -1.26 -6.90 15.08
N LYS A 88 -0.93 -5.78 15.74
CA LYS A 88 -1.55 -4.48 15.43
C LYS A 88 -1.24 -4.01 14.02
N ALA A 89 -0.02 -4.22 13.54
CA ALA A 89 0.38 -3.88 12.17
C ALA A 89 -0.36 -4.74 11.13
N LEU A 90 -0.48 -6.05 11.37
CA LEU A 90 -1.24 -6.98 10.54
C LEU A 90 -2.72 -6.64 10.52
N LYS A 91 -3.34 -6.38 11.69
CA LYS A 91 -4.74 -5.95 11.81
C LYS A 91 -4.97 -4.61 11.09
N ARG A 92 -4.05 -3.67 11.18
CA ARG A 92 -4.13 -2.39 10.45
C ARG A 92 -4.12 -2.58 8.93
N LYS A 93 -3.28 -3.48 8.41
CA LYS A 93 -3.22 -3.83 6.99
C LYS A 93 -4.50 -4.54 6.54
N ALA A 94 -4.98 -5.51 7.34
CA ALA A 94 -6.22 -6.21 7.07
C ALA A 94 -7.42 -5.24 7.04
N ASN A 95 -7.53 -4.33 8.02
CA ASN A 95 -8.61 -3.34 8.06
C ASN A 95 -8.60 -2.42 6.84
N LYS A 96 -7.42 -1.98 6.35
CA LYS A 96 -7.33 -1.19 5.10
C LYS A 96 -7.87 -1.96 3.89
N ASN A 97 -7.53 -3.23 3.77
CA ASN A 97 -8.02 -4.07 2.66
C ASN A 97 -9.54 -4.28 2.74
N ILE A 98 -10.07 -4.46 3.95
CA ILE A 98 -11.52 -4.58 4.18
C ILE A 98 -12.23 -3.27 3.77
N ILE A 99 -11.70 -2.11 4.16
CA ILE A 99 -12.29 -0.81 3.78
C ILE A 99 -12.27 -0.64 2.27
N LEU A 100 -11.16 -1.00 1.58
CA LEU A 100 -11.09 -0.96 0.11
C LEU A 100 -12.12 -1.89 -0.55
N ALA A 101 -12.29 -3.10 -0.03
CA ALA A 101 -13.27 -4.04 -0.55
C ALA A 101 -14.71 -3.52 -0.34
N LEU A 102 -15.04 -3.06 0.86
CA LEU A 102 -16.35 -2.51 1.18
C LEU A 102 -16.68 -1.26 0.34
N SER A 103 -15.72 -0.36 0.14
CA SER A 103 -15.94 0.83 -0.68
C SER A 103 -16.17 0.47 -2.15
N ALA A 104 -15.42 -0.49 -2.69
CA ALA A 104 -15.65 -0.99 -4.04
C ALA A 104 -17.03 -1.64 -4.17
N THR A 105 -17.41 -2.51 -3.23
CA THR A 105 -18.73 -3.14 -3.20
C THR A 105 -19.86 -2.12 -3.12
N LEU A 106 -19.68 -1.03 -2.34
CA LEU A 106 -20.66 0.04 -2.24
C LEU A 106 -20.89 0.73 -3.59
N VAL A 107 -19.84 1.03 -4.35
CA VAL A 107 -19.96 1.64 -5.68
C VAL A 107 -20.79 0.74 -6.61
N TRP A 108 -20.51 -0.57 -6.63
CA TRP A 108 -21.25 -1.52 -7.44
C TRP A 108 -22.69 -1.70 -6.95
N PHE A 109 -22.93 -1.65 -5.66
CA PHE A 109 -24.27 -1.69 -5.09
C PHE A 109 -25.11 -0.47 -5.52
N VAL A 110 -24.52 0.73 -5.46
CA VAL A 110 -25.18 1.95 -5.97
C VAL A 110 -25.48 1.84 -7.45
N ALA A 111 -24.53 1.34 -8.26
CA ALA A 111 -24.76 1.12 -9.69
C ALA A 111 -25.93 0.16 -9.95
N LEU A 112 -26.01 -0.94 -9.18
CA LEU A 112 -27.13 -1.88 -9.23
C LEU A 112 -28.47 -1.22 -8.85
N LEU A 113 -28.51 -0.42 -7.80
CA LEU A 113 -29.71 0.31 -7.41
C LEU A 113 -30.19 1.25 -8.52
N VAL A 114 -29.26 2.02 -9.10
CA VAL A 114 -29.60 2.91 -10.22
C VAL A 114 -30.08 2.12 -11.42
N PHE A 115 -29.45 0.98 -11.74
CA PHE A 115 -29.87 0.09 -12.80
C PHE A 115 -31.30 -0.39 -12.60
N VAL A 116 -31.65 -0.89 -11.40
CA VAL A 116 -33.00 -1.37 -11.08
C VAL A 116 -34.04 -0.24 -11.19
N VAL A 117 -33.70 0.95 -10.70
CA VAL A 117 -34.60 2.12 -10.81
C VAL A 117 -34.79 2.51 -12.28
N MET A 118 -33.70 2.59 -13.07
CA MET A 118 -33.81 2.96 -14.48
C MET A 118 -34.57 1.92 -15.30
N SER A 119 -34.37 0.62 -15.05
CA SER A 119 -35.10 -0.45 -15.75
C SER A 119 -36.59 -0.52 -15.36
N SER A 120 -37.00 0.17 -14.29
CA SER A 120 -38.42 0.28 -13.93
C SER A 120 -39.19 1.30 -14.78
N PHE A 121 -38.50 2.09 -15.61
CA PHE A 121 -39.11 3.03 -16.54
C PHE A 121 -38.92 2.56 -17.99
N ASP A 122 -40.00 2.24 -18.69
CA ASP A 122 -39.97 1.67 -20.04
C ASP A 122 -39.11 2.44 -21.03
N PHE A 123 -39.06 3.76 -20.90
CA PHE A 123 -38.27 4.63 -21.77
C PHE A 123 -36.76 4.58 -21.46
N LEU A 124 -36.34 4.26 -20.22
CA LEU A 124 -34.96 4.17 -19.79
C LEU A 124 -34.39 2.75 -19.80
N ASP A 125 -35.27 1.74 -19.83
CA ASP A 125 -34.87 0.33 -19.76
C ASP A 125 -33.82 -0.06 -20.81
N PRO A 126 -33.94 0.30 -22.12
CA PRO A 126 -32.93 -0.05 -23.09
C PRO A 126 -31.53 0.52 -22.85
N TYR A 127 -31.42 1.54 -22.00
CA TYR A 127 -30.18 2.27 -21.69
C TYR A 127 -29.65 2.03 -20.26
N SER A 128 -30.42 1.35 -19.43
CA SER A 128 -30.13 1.14 -18.01
C SER A 128 -28.77 0.50 -17.75
N TRP A 129 -28.34 -0.43 -18.61
CA TRP A 129 -27.06 -1.13 -18.55
C TRP A 129 -25.83 -0.22 -18.70
N LEU A 130 -25.96 0.98 -19.27
CA LEU A 130 -24.87 1.94 -19.42
C LEU A 130 -24.26 2.35 -18.08
N ILE A 131 -25.03 2.29 -16.99
CA ILE A 131 -24.55 2.64 -15.63
C ILE A 131 -23.30 1.85 -15.22
N PHE A 132 -23.19 0.59 -15.68
CA PHE A 132 -22.06 -0.25 -15.33
C PHE A 132 -20.74 0.24 -15.95
N PHE A 133 -20.77 0.86 -17.11
CA PHE A 133 -19.57 1.47 -17.72
C PHE A 133 -19.11 2.68 -16.89
N TYR A 134 -20.02 3.49 -16.35
CA TYR A 134 -19.68 4.62 -15.48
C TYR A 134 -19.24 4.18 -14.08
N ALA A 135 -19.70 3.01 -13.61
CA ALA A 135 -19.29 2.46 -12.33
C ALA A 135 -17.78 2.12 -12.30
N VAL A 136 -17.17 1.76 -13.44
CA VAL A 136 -15.73 1.41 -13.52
C VAL A 136 -14.84 2.61 -13.16
N PRO A 137 -14.88 3.75 -13.86
CA PRO A 137 -14.07 4.90 -13.50
C PRO A 137 -14.45 5.46 -12.13
N ALA A 138 -15.73 5.45 -11.73
CA ALA A 138 -16.16 5.87 -10.40
C ALA A 138 -15.50 5.02 -9.29
N ASN A 139 -15.48 3.70 -9.45
CA ASN A 139 -14.81 2.80 -8.51
C ASN A 139 -13.29 3.07 -8.45
N ALA A 140 -12.66 3.29 -9.60
CA ALA A 140 -11.23 3.61 -9.66
C ALA A 140 -10.90 4.93 -8.95
N ILE A 141 -11.75 5.96 -9.05
CA ILE A 141 -11.61 7.24 -8.33
C ILE A 141 -11.69 7.02 -6.82
N VAL A 142 -12.67 6.26 -6.33
CA VAL A 142 -12.83 5.98 -4.91
C VAL A 142 -11.62 5.24 -4.36
N LEU A 143 -11.15 4.21 -5.06
CA LEU A 143 -9.96 3.44 -4.66
C LEU A 143 -8.69 4.29 -4.68
N LEU A 144 -8.52 5.15 -5.69
CA LEU A 144 -7.39 6.07 -5.79
C LEU A 144 -7.38 7.06 -4.62
N SER A 145 -8.53 7.66 -4.29
CA SER A 145 -8.69 8.59 -3.18
C SER A 145 -8.31 7.95 -1.84
N LEU A 146 -8.85 6.76 -1.54
CA LEU A 146 -8.56 6.04 -0.29
C LEU A 146 -7.09 5.63 -0.18
N ARG A 147 -6.48 5.12 -1.26
CA ARG A 147 -5.07 4.74 -1.27
C ARG A 147 -4.14 5.93 -1.14
N SER A 148 -4.47 7.04 -1.80
CA SER A 148 -3.72 8.29 -1.70
C SER A 148 -3.76 8.86 -0.27
N ALA A 149 -4.92 8.85 0.39
CA ALA A 149 -5.06 9.25 1.79
C ALA A 149 -4.19 8.40 2.74
N TRP A 150 -3.94 7.14 2.40
CA TRP A 150 -3.06 6.24 3.17
C TRP A 150 -1.60 6.23 2.72
N LYS A 151 -1.23 7.08 1.74
CA LYS A 151 0.12 7.16 1.14
C LYS A 151 0.59 5.83 0.52
N ASP A 152 -0.34 5.01 0.03
CA ASP A 152 -0.06 3.75 -0.69
C ASP A 152 -0.13 3.99 -2.21
N PHE A 153 0.98 4.38 -2.81
CA PHE A 153 1.07 4.79 -4.20
C PHE A 153 1.31 3.65 -5.20
N ARG A 154 1.42 2.40 -4.74
CA ARG A 154 1.81 1.25 -5.58
C ARG A 154 0.89 1.00 -6.78
N TRP A 155 -0.41 1.27 -6.63
CA TRP A 155 -1.42 1.01 -7.66
C TRP A 155 -1.94 2.28 -8.34
N ASN A 156 -1.37 3.44 -8.03
CA ASN A 156 -1.86 4.71 -8.57
C ASN A 156 -1.85 4.75 -10.10
N ARG A 157 -0.76 4.27 -10.72
CA ARG A 157 -0.66 4.23 -12.19
C ARG A 157 -1.78 3.42 -12.81
N ALA A 158 -2.05 2.22 -12.29
CA ALA A 158 -3.12 1.36 -12.78
C ALA A 158 -4.51 1.97 -12.57
N LEU A 159 -4.76 2.60 -11.41
CA LEU A 159 -6.04 3.25 -11.12
C LEU A 159 -6.26 4.49 -11.97
N ILE A 160 -5.24 5.32 -12.19
CA ILE A 160 -5.34 6.49 -13.07
C ILE A 160 -5.59 6.03 -14.52
N SER A 161 -4.89 4.97 -14.97
CA SER A 161 -5.13 4.35 -16.27
C SER A 161 -6.57 3.85 -16.41
N ALA A 162 -7.12 3.19 -15.38
CA ALA A 162 -8.51 2.72 -15.36
C ALA A 162 -9.51 3.89 -15.41
N ILE A 163 -9.22 5.04 -14.79
CA ILE A 163 -10.05 6.25 -14.87
C ILE A 163 -10.06 6.77 -16.30
N VAL A 164 -8.88 6.94 -16.91
CA VAL A 164 -8.77 7.48 -18.28
C VAL A 164 -9.49 6.59 -19.29
N TRP A 165 -9.14 5.31 -19.35
CA TRP A 165 -9.73 4.39 -20.31
C TRP A 165 -11.20 4.09 -20.01
N GLY A 166 -11.57 3.92 -18.74
CA GLY A 166 -12.95 3.71 -18.35
C GLY A 166 -13.85 4.88 -18.74
N SER A 167 -13.38 6.12 -18.54
CA SER A 167 -14.13 7.32 -18.94
C SER A 167 -14.28 7.42 -20.46
N LEU A 168 -13.22 7.16 -21.24
CA LEU A 168 -13.27 7.18 -22.70
C LEU A 168 -14.25 6.13 -23.26
N ILE A 169 -14.21 4.92 -22.70
CA ILE A 169 -15.15 3.85 -23.07
C ILE A 169 -16.59 4.26 -22.73
N SER A 170 -16.85 4.78 -21.55
CA SER A 170 -18.19 5.19 -21.13
C SER A 170 -18.77 6.27 -22.05
N ILE A 171 -17.95 7.27 -22.39
CA ILE A 171 -18.35 8.35 -23.31
C ILE A 171 -18.61 7.79 -24.72
N HIS A 172 -17.71 6.97 -25.26
CA HIS A 172 -17.89 6.37 -26.60
C HIS A 172 -19.17 5.56 -26.70
N VAL A 173 -19.39 4.64 -25.74
CA VAL A 173 -20.57 3.78 -25.75
C VAL A 173 -21.85 4.60 -25.61
N SER A 174 -21.84 5.65 -24.75
CA SER A 174 -22.99 6.54 -24.62
C SER A 174 -23.31 7.29 -25.93
N LEU A 175 -22.30 7.84 -26.60
CA LEU A 175 -22.49 8.52 -27.89
C LEU A 175 -22.97 7.59 -28.98
N LEU A 176 -22.45 6.36 -28.98
CA LEU A 176 -22.91 5.32 -29.95
C LEU A 176 -24.38 4.96 -29.71
N VAL A 177 -24.79 4.79 -28.46
CA VAL A 177 -26.16 4.34 -28.12
C VAL A 177 -27.18 5.46 -28.25
N PHE A 178 -26.89 6.68 -27.79
CA PHE A 178 -27.84 7.79 -27.81
C PHE A 178 -27.90 8.53 -29.15
N LEU A 179 -26.74 8.69 -29.82
CA LEU A 179 -26.63 9.51 -31.04
C LEU A 179 -26.29 8.72 -32.29
N GLY A 180 -26.05 7.41 -32.15
CA GLY A 180 -25.60 6.57 -33.28
C GLY A 180 -24.20 6.94 -33.81
N LEU A 181 -23.45 7.75 -33.05
CA LEU A 181 -22.16 8.27 -33.48
C LEU A 181 -21.02 7.32 -33.09
N ASN A 182 -20.39 6.69 -34.08
CA ASN A 182 -19.22 5.85 -33.86
C ASN A 182 -17.95 6.71 -33.87
N ILE A 183 -17.56 7.21 -32.70
CA ILE A 183 -16.38 8.08 -32.51
C ILE A 183 -15.22 7.25 -31.94
N TRP A 184 -14.83 6.15 -32.58
CA TRP A 184 -13.73 5.31 -32.12
C TRP A 184 -12.40 6.07 -31.99
N LYS A 185 -12.21 7.17 -32.74
CA LYS A 185 -11.02 8.04 -32.66
C LYS A 185 -10.84 8.71 -31.30
N ILE A 186 -11.85 8.72 -30.42
CA ILE A 186 -11.74 9.24 -29.05
C ILE A 186 -10.67 8.51 -28.23
N TYR A 187 -10.40 7.25 -28.56
CA TYR A 187 -9.35 6.47 -27.88
C TYR A 187 -7.92 6.99 -28.16
N LEU A 188 -7.72 7.75 -29.22
CA LEU A 188 -6.43 8.42 -29.48
C LEU A 188 -6.09 9.45 -28.39
N LEU A 189 -7.10 10.01 -27.71
CA LEU A 189 -6.88 10.94 -26.57
C LEU A 189 -6.32 10.20 -25.34
N GLY A 190 -6.55 8.92 -25.23
CA GLY A 190 -6.00 8.11 -24.13
C GLY A 190 -4.49 7.88 -24.24
N ILE A 191 -3.93 7.91 -25.46
CA ILE A 191 -2.50 7.60 -25.69
C ILE A 191 -1.56 8.60 -25.00
N PRO A 192 -1.68 9.94 -25.20
CA PRO A 192 -0.82 10.89 -24.50
C PRO A 192 -1.00 10.84 -22.98
N GLY A 193 -2.24 10.64 -22.50
CA GLY A 193 -2.52 10.43 -21.07
C GLY A 193 -1.82 9.19 -20.51
N GLN A 194 -1.85 8.08 -21.25
CA GLN A 194 -1.18 6.85 -20.84
C GLN A 194 0.34 6.99 -20.82
N ILE A 195 0.93 7.68 -21.78
CA ILE A 195 2.38 7.96 -21.81
C ILE A 195 2.77 8.79 -20.58
N ALA A 196 2.01 9.84 -20.25
CA ALA A 196 2.28 10.69 -19.08
C ALA A 196 2.18 9.94 -17.74
N ILE A 197 1.38 8.86 -17.65
CA ILE A 197 1.25 8.03 -16.43
C ILE A 197 2.49 7.14 -16.23
N PHE A 198 3.18 6.76 -17.32
CA PHE A 198 4.33 5.84 -17.26
C PHE A 198 5.70 6.54 -17.27
N LEU A 199 5.74 7.83 -17.62
CA LEU A 199 6.92 8.68 -17.46
C LEU A 199 7.07 9.11 -15.99
#